data_26b72d6570c9226a09d56e12816edafd
#
_entry.id   26b72d6570c9226a09d56e12816edafd
#
_cell.length_a   1.000
_cell.length_b   1.000
_cell.length_c   1.000
_cell.angle_alpha   90.00
_cell.angle_beta   90.00
_cell.angle_gamma   90.00
#
_symmetry.space_group_name_H-M   'P 1'
#
loop_
_entity.id
_entity.type
_entity.pdbx_description
1 polymer ?
#
loop_
_entity_poly.entity_id
_entity_poly.type
_entity_poly.pdbx_seq_one_letter_code
_entity_poly.pdbx_strand_id
1 'polypeptide(L)'
;MKKHKKNLIPVILFMAVVMISCNQIKPDAAVVLARGTWVDLTWDFEQSTVYWPTNVSFKHDTVFYGINAKGFFYSSFKYSAEEHGGTHFDAPIHFSRTGRSVEQIMPDELTGPAIVVDVSQQSAQNRDYLINPDDFIRWEKAHGAIPDHSIVLLRTGFGKYWDDHEKYTGTVKSGVAGVEELHFPGLGSEGASWLVKERKIKAVGIDTPSIDYGQSKYFETHRFLCGNNIIVYENIAHLGQVPEKGAYAVAAPMKIKGGSGAPLRLLVWVPVK
;
A
#
# COMPACT_ATOMS: atom_id res chain seq x y z
N MET A 1 -84.06 -21.02 43.21
CA MET A 1 -82.65 -20.46 43.30
C MET A 1 -81.96 -20.85 42.00
N LYS A 2 -81.79 -19.89 41.04
CA LYS A 2 -81.09 -20.10 39.79
C LYS A 2 -79.76 -19.35 39.86
N LYS A 3 -78.66 -20.07 39.82
CA LYS A 3 -77.27 -19.47 39.79
C LYS A 3 -76.92 -19.06 38.36
N HIS A 4 -76.77 -17.77 38.16
CA HIS A 4 -76.20 -17.26 36.90
C HIS A 4 -74.66 -17.43 36.91
N LYS A 5 -74.12 -18.24 35.96
CA LYS A 5 -72.73 -18.30 35.66
C LYS A 5 -72.36 -17.14 34.71
N LYS A 6 -71.49 -16.23 35.15
CA LYS A 6 -70.85 -15.21 34.28
C LYS A 6 -69.70 -15.85 33.52
N ASN A 7 -69.83 -15.91 32.22
CA ASN A 7 -68.72 -16.30 31.33
C ASN A 7 -67.77 -15.08 31.16
N LEU A 8 -66.54 -15.17 31.65
CA LEU A 8 -65.44 -14.25 31.30
C LEU A 8 -64.84 -14.73 29.98
N ILE A 9 -64.91 -13.88 28.96
CA ILE A 9 -64.16 -14.04 27.70
C ILE A 9 -62.80 -13.39 27.87
N PRO A 10 -61.68 -14.11 27.71
CA PRO A 10 -60.38 -13.47 27.77
C PRO A 10 -60.13 -12.71 26.45
N VAL A 11 -59.94 -11.40 26.57
CA VAL A 11 -59.48 -10.57 25.46
C VAL A 11 -57.98 -10.87 25.25
N ILE A 12 -57.62 -11.62 24.23
CA ILE A 12 -56.26 -11.82 23.83
C ILE A 12 -55.83 -10.60 23.01
N LEU A 13 -55.00 -9.75 23.60
CA LEU A 13 -54.40 -8.61 22.93
C LEU A 13 -53.26 -9.09 22.05
N PHE A 14 -53.51 -9.13 20.73
CA PHE A 14 -52.51 -9.49 19.71
C PHE A 14 -51.59 -8.27 19.51
N MET A 15 -50.44 -8.30 20.15
CA MET A 15 -49.39 -7.28 19.94
C MET A 15 -48.68 -7.65 18.62
N ALA A 16 -49.06 -6.99 17.52
CA ALA A 16 -48.37 -7.09 16.26
C ALA A 16 -47.03 -6.36 16.36
N VAL A 17 -45.93 -7.09 16.55
CA VAL A 17 -44.59 -6.57 16.44
C VAL A 17 -44.29 -6.29 14.96
N VAL A 18 -44.42 -5.04 14.54
CA VAL A 18 -43.98 -4.59 13.22
C VAL A 18 -42.47 -4.60 13.24
N MET A 19 -41.86 -5.66 12.73
CA MET A 19 -40.40 -5.68 12.43
C MET A 19 -40.18 -4.74 11.24
N ILE A 20 -39.82 -3.51 11.54
CA ILE A 20 -39.28 -2.59 10.54
C ILE A 20 -37.89 -3.14 10.18
N SER A 21 -37.84 -3.94 9.14
CA SER A 21 -36.58 -4.31 8.48
C SER A 21 -36.02 -3.03 7.89
N CYS A 22 -35.08 -2.42 8.59
CA CYS A 22 -34.25 -1.36 8.02
C CYS A 22 -33.38 -2.00 6.92
N ASN A 23 -33.94 -2.10 5.72
CA ASN A 23 -33.13 -2.33 4.53
C ASN A 23 -32.18 -1.13 4.41
N GLN A 24 -30.96 -1.29 4.94
CA GLN A 24 -29.90 -0.31 4.68
C GLN A 24 -29.66 -0.34 3.16
N ILE A 25 -30.19 0.67 2.48
CA ILE A 25 -29.89 0.92 1.06
C ILE A 25 -28.39 1.13 1.01
N LYS A 26 -27.65 0.14 0.50
CA LYS A 26 -26.21 0.31 0.26
C LYS A 26 -26.07 1.46 -0.74
N PRO A 27 -25.29 2.49 -0.44
CA PRO A 27 -25.11 3.60 -1.37
C PRO A 27 -24.55 3.07 -2.69
N ASP A 28 -25.00 3.62 -3.81
CA ASP A 28 -24.44 3.34 -5.11
C ASP A 28 -22.93 3.65 -5.09
N ALA A 29 -22.10 2.75 -5.63
CA ALA A 29 -20.66 2.90 -5.70
C ALA A 29 -20.25 4.22 -6.38
N ALA A 30 -20.99 4.65 -7.41
CA ALA A 30 -20.77 5.93 -8.07
C ALA A 30 -20.96 7.11 -7.10
N VAL A 31 -21.97 7.04 -6.22
CA VAL A 31 -22.24 8.08 -5.20
C VAL A 31 -21.15 8.08 -4.13
N VAL A 32 -20.63 6.91 -3.76
CA VAL A 32 -19.52 6.82 -2.78
C VAL A 32 -18.26 7.44 -3.37
N LEU A 33 -17.88 7.07 -4.60
CA LEU A 33 -16.70 7.61 -5.29
C LEU A 33 -16.79 9.12 -5.54
N ALA A 34 -18.00 9.65 -5.81
CA ALA A 34 -18.21 11.09 -5.98
C ALA A 34 -18.00 11.91 -4.69
N ARG A 35 -17.95 11.26 -3.52
CA ARG A 35 -17.75 11.91 -2.22
C ARG A 35 -16.32 11.78 -1.69
N GLY A 36 -15.35 11.68 -2.57
CA GLY A 36 -13.94 11.59 -2.21
C GLY A 36 -13.04 12.11 -3.31
N THR A 37 -11.76 12.12 -3.02
CA THR A 37 -10.69 12.51 -3.96
C THR A 37 -9.71 11.37 -4.13
N TRP A 38 -9.14 11.26 -5.32
CA TRP A 38 -8.03 10.34 -5.58
C TRP A 38 -6.71 11.03 -5.29
N VAL A 39 -5.86 10.37 -4.53
CA VAL A 39 -4.46 10.74 -4.30
C VAL A 39 -3.59 9.76 -5.07
N ASP A 40 -2.69 10.29 -5.88
CA ASP A 40 -1.68 9.50 -6.58
C ASP A 40 -0.44 9.37 -5.70
N LEU A 41 -0.13 8.15 -5.33
CA LEU A 41 1.02 7.81 -4.49
C LEU A 41 2.22 7.30 -5.29
N THR A 42 2.35 7.76 -6.54
CA THR A 42 3.37 7.31 -7.48
C THR A 42 4.29 8.46 -7.89
N TRP A 43 5.60 8.26 -7.81
CA TRP A 43 6.58 9.17 -8.41
C TRP A 43 6.62 8.99 -9.94
N ASP A 44 6.89 10.07 -10.64
CA ASP A 44 7.15 9.99 -12.08
C ASP A 44 8.40 9.16 -12.36
N PHE A 45 8.37 8.36 -13.44
CA PHE A 45 9.55 7.64 -13.90
C PHE A 45 10.33 8.50 -14.87
N GLU A 46 11.54 8.87 -14.48
CA GLU A 46 12.48 9.70 -15.24
C GLU A 46 13.92 9.23 -15.01
N GLN A 47 14.89 9.90 -15.61
CA GLN A 47 16.30 9.51 -15.52
C GLN A 47 16.84 9.57 -14.08
N SER A 48 16.31 10.45 -13.24
CA SER A 48 16.68 10.62 -11.82
C SER A 48 15.93 9.70 -10.89
N THR A 49 14.99 8.85 -11.39
CA THR A 49 14.26 7.88 -10.57
C THR A 49 15.21 7.04 -9.74
N VAL A 50 14.89 6.91 -8.45
CA VAL A 50 15.69 6.15 -7.49
C VAL A 50 15.61 4.65 -7.77
N TYR A 51 16.76 4.04 -7.94
CA TYR A 51 16.96 2.60 -8.02
C TYR A 51 17.94 2.15 -6.95
N TRP A 52 17.94 0.87 -6.65
CA TRP A 52 18.97 0.28 -5.79
C TRP A 52 20.36 0.55 -6.36
N PRO A 53 21.40 0.83 -5.55
CA PRO A 53 22.71 1.28 -6.06
C PRO A 53 23.37 0.36 -7.10
N THR A 54 23.03 -0.93 -7.10
CA THR A 54 23.57 -1.90 -8.08
C THR A 54 22.70 -2.07 -9.34
N ASN A 55 21.52 -1.44 -9.38
CA ASN A 55 20.57 -1.62 -10.47
C ASN A 55 20.80 -0.65 -11.61
N VAL A 56 20.29 -1.03 -12.80
CA VAL A 56 20.27 -0.16 -13.98
C VAL A 56 19.08 0.77 -13.92
N SER A 57 19.35 2.08 -13.99
CA SER A 57 18.34 3.13 -13.92
C SER A 57 17.38 3.11 -15.11
N PHE A 58 16.23 3.76 -14.94
CA PHE A 58 15.24 4.00 -15.98
C PHE A 58 15.81 4.78 -17.16
N LYS A 59 15.54 4.32 -18.37
CA LYS A 59 15.86 4.99 -19.63
C LYS A 59 14.60 5.19 -20.45
N HIS A 60 14.46 6.37 -21.01
CA HIS A 60 13.34 6.74 -21.87
C HIS A 60 13.87 7.38 -23.15
N ASP A 61 13.76 6.66 -24.27
CA ASP A 61 14.33 7.05 -25.55
C ASP A 61 13.24 7.38 -26.55
N THR A 62 13.45 8.42 -27.35
CA THR A 62 12.56 8.76 -28.47
C THR A 62 12.75 7.78 -29.62
N VAL A 63 11.67 7.10 -30.02
CA VAL A 63 11.61 6.31 -31.25
C VAL A 63 11.22 7.19 -32.42
N PHE A 64 10.21 8.04 -32.24
CA PHE A 64 9.76 9.04 -33.21
C PHE A 64 9.03 10.19 -32.49
N TYR A 65 9.24 11.41 -32.99
CA TYR A 65 8.52 12.60 -32.51
C TYR A 65 8.45 13.64 -33.61
N GLY A 66 7.26 13.90 -34.18
CA GLY A 66 7.11 14.90 -35.24
C GLY A 66 5.95 14.62 -36.20
N ILE A 67 5.97 15.37 -37.32
CA ILE A 67 5.04 15.14 -38.41
C ILE A 67 5.59 14.01 -39.29
N ASN A 68 4.81 12.96 -39.48
CA ASN A 68 5.21 11.81 -40.29
C ASN A 68 5.02 12.06 -41.79
N ALA A 69 5.46 11.14 -42.66
CA ALA A 69 5.36 11.24 -44.11
C ALA A 69 3.93 11.33 -44.64
N LYS A 70 2.90 11.07 -43.84
CA LYS A 70 1.48 11.18 -44.19
C LYS A 70 0.87 12.50 -43.74
N GLY A 71 1.67 13.44 -43.15
CA GLY A 71 1.24 14.77 -42.76
C GLY A 71 0.54 14.91 -41.43
N PHE A 72 0.58 13.90 -40.54
CA PHE A 72 0.03 14.01 -39.20
C PHE A 72 1.11 13.81 -38.10
N PHE A 73 0.87 14.42 -36.94
CA PHE A 73 1.74 14.30 -35.79
C PHE A 73 1.67 12.86 -35.22
N TYR A 74 2.85 12.33 -34.89
CA TYR A 74 3.00 11.04 -34.21
C TYR A 74 4.16 11.11 -33.22
N SER A 75 4.01 10.51 -32.05
CA SER A 75 5.08 10.32 -31.08
C SER A 75 5.10 8.89 -30.58
N SER A 76 6.29 8.33 -30.45
CA SER A 76 6.52 7.01 -29.91
C SER A 76 7.84 7.00 -29.15
N PHE A 77 7.82 6.36 -27.99
CA PHE A 77 8.98 6.24 -27.12
C PHE A 77 9.16 4.78 -26.73
N LYS A 78 10.35 4.44 -26.25
CA LYS A 78 10.62 3.18 -25.58
C LYS A 78 11.24 3.45 -24.22
N TYR A 79 11.06 2.56 -23.28
CA TYR A 79 11.76 2.59 -22.01
C TYR A 79 12.40 1.25 -21.70
N SER A 80 13.41 1.27 -20.81
CA SER A 80 14.01 0.09 -20.19
C SER A 80 14.40 0.42 -18.76
N ALA A 81 14.21 -0.52 -17.86
CA ALA A 81 14.54 -0.43 -16.45
C ALA A 81 14.57 -1.82 -15.82
N GLU A 82 15.14 -1.95 -14.64
CA GLU A 82 14.90 -3.10 -13.77
C GLU A 82 13.51 -3.00 -13.12
N GLU A 83 12.96 -4.14 -12.66
CA GLU A 83 11.60 -4.21 -12.12
C GLU A 83 11.45 -3.44 -10.80
N HIS A 84 12.55 -3.34 -10.01
CA HIS A 84 12.60 -2.76 -8.67
C HIS A 84 13.26 -1.38 -8.68
N GLY A 85 12.44 -0.34 -8.79
CA GLY A 85 12.87 1.06 -8.76
C GLY A 85 11.72 2.02 -8.99
N GLY A 86 11.89 3.28 -8.59
CA GLY A 86 10.77 4.21 -8.50
C GLY A 86 9.69 3.67 -7.56
N THR A 87 8.47 4.17 -7.67
CA THR A 87 7.33 3.54 -6.97
C THR A 87 7.04 2.20 -7.63
N HIS A 88 7.26 1.12 -6.91
CA HIS A 88 7.15 -0.24 -7.46
C HIS A 88 6.47 -1.22 -6.52
N PHE A 89 6.19 -2.36 -7.07
CA PHE A 89 5.53 -3.51 -6.48
C PHE A 89 6.52 -4.66 -6.42
N ASP A 90 6.62 -5.31 -5.25
CA ASP A 90 7.34 -6.57 -5.10
C ASP A 90 6.36 -7.72 -5.00
N ALA A 91 6.51 -8.67 -5.89
CA ALA A 91 5.81 -9.93 -5.82
C ALA A 91 6.50 -10.89 -4.83
N PRO A 92 5.76 -11.81 -4.20
CA PRO A 92 6.34 -12.77 -3.26
C PRO A 92 7.55 -13.56 -3.78
N ILE A 93 7.62 -13.83 -5.08
CA ILE A 93 8.76 -14.53 -5.70
C ILE A 93 10.08 -13.75 -5.57
N HIS A 94 10.03 -12.44 -5.29
CA HIS A 94 11.23 -11.61 -5.15
C HIS A 94 12.22 -12.19 -4.12
N PHE A 95 11.73 -12.57 -2.93
CA PHE A 95 12.54 -13.18 -1.88
C PHE A 95 12.09 -14.59 -1.47
N SER A 96 11.13 -15.19 -2.17
CA SER A 96 10.64 -16.54 -1.89
C SER A 96 10.58 -17.39 -3.17
N ARG A 97 11.42 -18.42 -3.25
CA ARG A 97 11.47 -19.33 -4.42
C ARG A 97 10.12 -19.94 -4.80
N THR A 98 9.23 -20.12 -3.85
CA THR A 98 7.88 -20.66 -4.03
C THR A 98 6.79 -19.59 -4.00
N GLY A 99 7.19 -18.32 -3.93
CA GLY A 99 6.29 -17.19 -3.97
C GLY A 99 5.63 -16.99 -5.32
N ARG A 100 4.52 -16.28 -5.34
CA ARG A 100 3.79 -15.95 -6.56
C ARG A 100 4.46 -14.78 -7.29
N SER A 101 4.52 -14.86 -8.63
CA SER A 101 4.96 -13.76 -9.50
C SER A 101 3.84 -12.74 -9.73
N VAL A 102 4.20 -11.58 -10.31
CA VAL A 102 3.28 -10.42 -10.47
C VAL A 102 1.96 -10.79 -11.13
N GLU A 103 1.99 -11.57 -12.22
CA GLU A 103 0.78 -11.93 -12.97
C GLU A 103 -0.14 -12.92 -12.25
N GLN A 104 0.37 -13.56 -11.20
CA GLN A 104 -0.36 -14.53 -10.37
C GLN A 104 -1.11 -13.87 -9.22
N ILE A 105 -0.88 -12.58 -8.98
CA ILE A 105 -1.59 -11.83 -7.95
C ILE A 105 -2.99 -11.49 -8.46
N MET A 106 -4.00 -11.81 -7.64
CA MET A 106 -5.39 -11.62 -8.01
C MET A 106 -5.83 -10.16 -7.81
N PRO A 107 -6.78 -9.64 -8.61
CA PRO A 107 -7.22 -8.24 -8.51
C PRO A 107 -7.76 -7.81 -7.14
N ASP A 108 -8.39 -8.72 -6.40
CA ASP A 108 -8.89 -8.46 -5.04
C ASP A 108 -7.76 -8.33 -4.00
N GLU A 109 -6.57 -8.82 -4.30
CA GLU A 109 -5.37 -8.62 -3.45
C GLU A 109 -4.71 -7.26 -3.70
N LEU A 110 -4.94 -6.66 -4.87
CA LEU A 110 -4.41 -5.36 -5.28
C LEU A 110 -5.24 -4.17 -4.77
N THR A 111 -6.35 -4.45 -4.08
CA THR A 111 -7.25 -3.42 -3.59
C THR A 111 -7.67 -3.68 -2.14
N GLY A 112 -7.90 -2.62 -1.37
CA GLY A 112 -8.36 -2.81 0.02
C GLY A 112 -8.36 -1.53 0.86
N PRO A 113 -8.88 -1.64 2.09
CA PRO A 113 -8.75 -0.55 3.05
C PRO A 113 -7.29 -0.14 3.23
N ALA A 114 -7.01 1.16 3.08
CA ALA A 114 -5.67 1.71 3.30
C ALA A 114 -5.56 2.22 4.74
N ILE A 115 -4.51 1.77 5.43
CA ILE A 115 -4.14 2.17 6.78
C ILE A 115 -2.78 2.85 6.70
N VAL A 116 -2.66 4.07 7.19
CA VAL A 116 -1.37 4.78 7.26
C VAL A 116 -0.88 4.79 8.70
N VAL A 117 0.26 4.17 8.95
CA VAL A 117 0.96 4.23 10.24
C VAL A 117 2.08 5.26 10.14
N ASP A 118 1.94 6.35 10.88
CA ASP A 118 2.90 7.45 10.86
C ASP A 118 4.00 7.26 11.92
N VAL A 119 5.21 7.08 11.45
CA VAL A 119 6.45 7.00 12.25
C VAL A 119 7.45 8.09 11.85
N SER A 120 6.98 9.16 11.21
CA SER A 120 7.84 10.24 10.72
C SER A 120 8.61 10.95 11.82
N GLN A 121 8.04 11.05 13.02
CA GLN A 121 8.72 11.65 14.18
C GLN A 121 9.88 10.77 14.65
N GLN A 122 9.70 9.46 14.74
CA GLN A 122 10.73 8.50 15.14
C GLN A 122 11.84 8.44 14.09
N SER A 123 11.46 8.40 12.80
CA SER A 123 12.38 8.39 11.66
C SER A 123 13.21 9.68 11.56
N ALA A 124 12.65 10.83 11.96
CA ALA A 124 13.39 12.09 12.02
C ALA A 124 14.45 12.11 13.13
N GLN A 125 14.25 11.35 14.21
CA GLN A 125 15.19 11.22 15.33
C GLN A 125 16.25 10.14 15.08
N ASN A 126 15.87 9.09 14.37
CA ASN A 126 16.75 7.98 14.01
C ASN A 126 16.55 7.59 12.55
N ARG A 127 17.53 7.90 11.72
CA ARG A 127 17.48 7.63 10.27
C ARG A 127 17.35 6.14 9.96
N ASP A 128 17.88 5.27 10.81
CA ASP A 128 17.82 3.80 10.67
C ASP A 128 16.72 3.20 11.57
N TYR A 129 15.62 3.94 11.77
CA TYR A 129 14.54 3.50 12.61
C TYR A 129 13.91 2.20 12.10
N LEU A 130 13.76 1.21 12.99
CA LEU A 130 13.06 -0.05 12.74
C LEU A 130 11.65 0.03 13.29
N ILE A 131 10.67 0.09 12.38
CA ILE A 131 9.25 0.08 12.71
C ILE A 131 8.92 -1.26 13.34
N ASN A 132 8.28 -1.25 14.50
CA ASN A 132 8.11 -2.41 15.36
C ASN A 132 6.65 -2.55 15.85
N PRO A 133 6.29 -3.62 16.56
CA PRO A 133 4.93 -3.86 17.03
C PRO A 133 4.32 -2.72 17.86
N ASP A 134 5.12 -1.99 18.64
CA ASP A 134 4.62 -0.89 19.48
C ASP A 134 4.08 0.28 18.64
N ASP A 135 4.59 0.49 17.43
CA ASP A 135 4.07 1.49 16.50
C ASP A 135 2.64 1.14 16.06
N PHE A 136 2.38 -0.12 15.77
CA PHE A 136 1.07 -0.62 15.39
C PHE A 136 0.09 -0.61 16.56
N ILE A 137 0.55 -1.03 17.75
CA ILE A 137 -0.25 -1.00 18.99
C ILE A 137 -0.62 0.44 19.34
N ARG A 138 0.30 1.39 19.17
CA ARG A 138 0.03 2.83 19.39
C ARG A 138 -1.01 3.34 18.39
N TRP A 139 -0.90 2.97 17.12
CA TRP A 139 -1.88 3.29 16.10
C TRP A 139 -3.27 2.74 16.47
N GLU A 140 -3.35 1.48 16.89
CA GLU A 140 -4.60 0.83 17.27
C GLU A 140 -5.28 1.45 18.50
N LYS A 141 -4.51 1.96 19.45
CA LYS A 141 -5.07 2.72 20.59
C LYS A 141 -5.84 3.95 20.16
N ALA A 142 -5.41 4.61 19.07
CA ALA A 142 -6.05 5.82 18.57
C ALA A 142 -7.20 5.53 17.59
N HIS A 143 -7.11 4.44 16.82
CA HIS A 143 -7.97 4.22 15.67
C HIS A 143 -8.82 2.94 15.72
N GLY A 144 -8.60 2.06 16.69
CA GLY A 144 -9.16 0.71 16.74
C GLY A 144 -8.30 -0.29 15.97
N ALA A 145 -8.64 -1.57 16.04
CA ALA A 145 -7.86 -2.63 15.41
C ALA A 145 -7.67 -2.42 13.90
N ILE A 146 -6.47 -2.69 13.40
CA ILE A 146 -6.20 -2.74 11.95
C ILE A 146 -7.09 -3.83 11.34
N PRO A 147 -7.94 -3.51 10.37
CA PRO A 147 -8.84 -4.50 9.77
C PRO A 147 -8.07 -5.62 9.05
N ASP A 148 -8.55 -6.85 9.13
CA ASP A 148 -8.06 -7.95 8.31
C ASP A 148 -8.08 -7.56 6.83
N HIS A 149 -7.12 -8.05 6.05
CA HIS A 149 -6.99 -7.78 4.62
C HIS A 149 -6.77 -6.32 4.24
N SER A 150 -6.24 -5.50 5.17
CA SER A 150 -5.81 -4.14 4.88
C SER A 150 -4.51 -4.10 4.07
N ILE A 151 -4.31 -2.96 3.40
CA ILE A 151 -3.03 -2.51 2.85
C ILE A 151 -2.47 -1.50 3.85
N VAL A 152 -1.37 -1.85 4.50
CA VAL A 152 -0.73 -1.03 5.53
C VAL A 152 0.38 -0.19 4.90
N LEU A 153 0.28 1.13 4.99
CA LEU A 153 1.23 2.08 4.42
C LEU A 153 2.02 2.74 5.55
N LEU A 154 3.32 2.60 5.51
CA LEU A 154 4.25 3.09 6.53
C LEU A 154 4.79 4.46 6.10
N ARG A 155 4.39 5.52 6.81
CA ARG A 155 4.84 6.89 6.56
C ARG A 155 6.03 7.22 7.43
N THR A 156 7.24 7.19 6.86
CA THR A 156 8.48 7.58 7.53
C THR A 156 8.78 9.07 7.37
N GLY A 157 8.12 9.71 6.39
CA GLY A 157 8.36 11.09 6.01
C GLY A 157 9.61 11.28 5.14
N PHE A 158 10.23 10.18 4.66
CA PHE A 158 11.39 10.22 3.77
C PHE A 158 11.03 10.65 2.36
N GLY A 159 9.80 10.41 1.89
CA GLY A 159 9.33 10.86 0.58
C GLY A 159 9.57 12.35 0.30
N LYS A 160 9.68 13.21 1.33
CA LYS A 160 10.06 14.63 1.19
C LYS A 160 11.46 14.84 0.64
N TYR A 161 12.32 13.82 0.67
CA TYR A 161 13.70 13.85 0.19
C TYR A 161 13.87 13.25 -1.20
N TRP A 162 12.77 12.86 -1.89
CA TRP A 162 12.84 12.17 -3.18
C TRP A 162 13.74 12.85 -4.21
N ASP A 163 13.69 14.17 -4.29
CA ASP A 163 14.52 14.96 -5.22
C ASP A 163 15.98 15.16 -4.75
N ASP A 164 16.33 14.68 -3.56
CA ASP A 164 17.67 14.76 -2.97
C ASP A 164 18.13 13.33 -2.62
N HIS A 165 18.82 12.71 -3.57
CA HIS A 165 19.25 11.32 -3.49
C HIS A 165 20.04 11.01 -2.22
N GLU A 166 20.97 11.89 -1.83
CA GLU A 166 21.79 11.72 -0.64
C GLU A 166 20.96 11.77 0.64
N LYS A 167 20.03 12.71 0.71
CA LYS A 167 19.11 12.76 1.86
C LYS A 167 18.11 11.61 1.87
N TYR A 168 17.71 11.11 0.71
CA TYR A 168 16.75 10.03 0.61
C TYR A 168 17.34 8.67 0.96
N THR A 169 18.48 8.33 0.36
CA THR A 169 19.11 7.00 0.50
C THR A 169 20.24 6.94 1.51
N GLY A 170 20.90 8.07 1.80
CA GLY A 170 22.11 8.16 2.63
C GLY A 170 23.40 8.30 1.83
N THR A 171 23.36 8.09 0.50
CA THR A 171 24.54 8.14 -0.37
C THR A 171 24.16 8.48 -1.81
N VAL A 172 25.12 9.02 -2.56
CA VAL A 172 25.04 9.18 -4.02
C VAL A 172 25.89 8.14 -4.76
N LYS A 173 26.54 7.24 -4.03
CA LYS A 173 27.39 6.20 -4.63
C LYS A 173 26.54 5.12 -5.26
N SER A 174 27.07 4.56 -6.35
CA SER A 174 26.51 3.37 -7.02
C SER A 174 27.35 2.12 -6.71
N GLY A 175 26.82 0.96 -7.09
CA GLY A 175 27.45 -0.34 -6.88
C GLY A 175 27.47 -0.77 -5.41
N VAL A 176 28.33 -1.72 -5.08
CA VAL A 176 28.43 -2.32 -3.74
C VAL A 176 28.77 -1.25 -2.68
N ALA A 177 29.67 -0.30 -3.01
CA ALA A 177 30.03 0.78 -2.10
C ALA A 177 28.83 1.68 -1.75
N GLY A 178 27.88 1.86 -2.66
CA GLY A 178 26.63 2.57 -2.37
C GLY A 178 25.72 1.78 -1.43
N VAL A 179 25.63 0.45 -1.62
CA VAL A 179 24.82 -0.41 -0.74
C VAL A 179 25.30 -0.36 0.71
N GLU A 180 26.61 -0.30 0.94
CA GLU A 180 27.20 -0.24 2.29
C GLU A 180 26.92 1.08 3.03
N GLU A 181 26.56 2.13 2.31
CA GLU A 181 26.30 3.47 2.86
C GLU A 181 24.81 3.82 2.92
N LEU A 182 23.91 2.90 2.62
CA LEU A 182 22.48 3.15 2.68
C LEU A 182 22.01 3.36 4.12
N HIS A 183 21.30 4.47 4.35
CA HIS A 183 20.74 4.83 5.64
C HIS A 183 19.34 5.41 5.46
N PHE A 184 18.32 4.62 5.74
CA PHE A 184 16.91 5.02 5.75
C PHE A 184 16.11 4.06 6.64
N PRO A 185 14.94 4.50 7.20
CA PRO A 185 14.13 3.66 8.06
C PRO A 185 13.44 2.53 7.27
N GLY A 186 13.11 1.45 7.96
CA GLY A 186 12.39 0.33 7.39
C GLY A 186 11.52 -0.39 8.41
N LEU A 187 10.81 -1.41 7.95
CA LEU A 187 10.01 -2.29 8.80
C LEU A 187 10.94 -3.34 9.44
N GLY A 188 10.91 -3.44 10.76
CA GLY A 188 11.60 -4.52 11.46
C GLY A 188 10.88 -5.87 11.26
N SER A 189 11.64 -6.97 11.27
CA SER A 189 11.08 -8.31 11.09
C SER A 189 10.04 -8.70 12.14
N GLU A 190 10.16 -8.20 13.38
CA GLU A 190 9.17 -8.37 14.44
C GLU A 190 7.86 -7.65 14.10
N GLY A 191 7.96 -6.41 13.57
CA GLY A 191 6.81 -5.64 13.09
C GLY A 191 6.11 -6.34 11.93
N ALA A 192 6.87 -6.85 10.95
CA ALA A 192 6.35 -7.63 9.84
C ALA A 192 5.63 -8.90 10.33
N SER A 193 6.25 -9.63 11.27
CA SER A 193 5.66 -10.84 11.88
C SER A 193 4.33 -10.52 12.58
N TRP A 194 4.26 -9.42 13.31
CA TRP A 194 3.06 -8.99 14.01
C TRP A 194 1.93 -8.67 13.02
N LEU A 195 2.20 -7.88 11.97
CA LEU A 195 1.22 -7.53 10.95
C LEU A 195 0.63 -8.78 10.26
N VAL A 196 1.47 -9.75 9.91
CA VAL A 196 1.03 -10.95 9.20
C VAL A 196 0.23 -11.89 10.12
N LYS A 197 0.72 -12.14 11.32
CA LYS A 197 0.13 -13.13 12.23
C LYS A 197 -1.11 -12.60 12.96
N GLU A 198 -1.04 -11.34 13.41
CA GLU A 198 -2.08 -10.76 14.27
C GLU A 198 -3.14 -10.00 13.46
N ARG A 199 -2.84 -9.54 12.23
CA ARG A 199 -3.73 -8.68 11.43
C ARG A 199 -3.99 -9.16 10.00
N LYS A 200 -3.37 -10.25 9.56
CA LYS A 200 -3.61 -10.90 8.26
C LYS A 200 -3.69 -9.89 7.10
N ILE A 201 -2.73 -8.99 7.05
CA ILE A 201 -2.67 -7.95 6.02
C ILE A 201 -2.52 -8.54 4.61
N LYS A 202 -2.96 -7.84 3.57
CA LYS A 202 -2.73 -8.20 2.16
C LYS A 202 -1.38 -7.74 1.65
N ALA A 203 -1.04 -6.51 2.00
CA ALA A 203 0.16 -5.84 1.52
C ALA A 203 0.67 -4.86 2.57
N VAL A 204 1.94 -4.54 2.48
CA VAL A 204 2.56 -3.45 3.22
C VAL A 204 3.36 -2.58 2.27
N GLY A 205 3.32 -1.26 2.45
CA GLY A 205 4.08 -0.31 1.64
C GLY A 205 4.81 0.71 2.50
N ILE A 206 5.85 1.34 1.93
CA ILE A 206 6.71 2.30 2.62
C ILE A 206 7.18 3.42 1.69
N ASP A 207 7.44 4.60 2.23
CA ASP A 207 7.97 5.76 1.50
C ASP A 207 9.50 5.84 1.53
N THR A 208 10.19 4.68 1.55
CA THR A 208 11.65 4.53 1.47
C THR A 208 12.04 3.59 0.33
N PRO A 209 13.35 3.53 -0.05
CA PRO A 209 13.83 2.69 -1.15
C PRO A 209 13.66 1.19 -0.93
N SER A 210 13.47 0.75 0.32
CA SER A 210 13.27 -0.65 0.68
C SER A 210 12.38 -0.78 1.91
N ILE A 211 11.64 -1.89 1.98
CA ILE A 211 10.87 -2.26 3.19
C ILE A 211 11.81 -2.65 4.34
N ASP A 212 12.97 -3.22 4.07
CA ASP A 212 14.04 -3.34 5.03
C ASP A 212 14.72 -1.97 5.21
N TYR A 213 15.29 -1.70 6.38
CA TYR A 213 16.06 -0.47 6.62
C TYR A 213 17.39 -0.48 5.86
N GLY A 214 17.98 0.69 5.62
CA GLY A 214 19.16 0.85 4.76
C GLY A 214 20.36 -0.02 5.11
N GLN A 215 20.58 -0.31 6.40
CA GLN A 215 21.68 -1.14 6.89
C GLN A 215 21.37 -2.66 6.96
N SER A 216 20.21 -3.10 6.43
CA SER A 216 19.88 -4.53 6.39
C SER A 216 20.83 -5.30 5.48
N LYS A 217 21.48 -6.33 6.00
CA LYS A 217 22.40 -7.18 5.25
C LYS A 217 21.76 -8.47 4.73
N TYR A 218 20.70 -8.89 5.36
CA TYR A 218 20.07 -10.20 5.10
C TYR A 218 18.61 -10.10 4.66
N PHE A 219 18.06 -8.89 4.51
CA PHE A 219 16.70 -8.63 4.04
C PHE A 219 15.65 -9.46 4.78
N GLU A 220 15.73 -9.48 6.12
CA GLU A 220 14.89 -10.33 6.98
C GLU A 220 13.41 -10.02 6.80
N THR A 221 13.07 -8.75 6.62
CA THR A 221 11.68 -8.31 6.43
C THR A 221 11.13 -8.76 5.08
N HIS A 222 11.87 -8.53 3.99
CA HIS A 222 11.49 -9.05 2.67
C HIS A 222 11.31 -10.57 2.69
N ARG A 223 12.30 -11.29 3.21
CA ARG A 223 12.26 -12.76 3.26
C ARG A 223 11.06 -13.27 4.04
N PHE A 224 10.71 -12.61 5.15
CA PHE A 224 9.56 -12.98 5.96
C PHE A 224 8.25 -12.69 5.22
N LEU A 225 8.07 -11.47 4.69
CA LEU A 225 6.86 -11.06 3.97
C LEU A 225 6.62 -11.91 2.71
N CYS A 226 7.63 -12.00 1.84
CA CYS A 226 7.57 -12.81 0.62
C CYS A 226 7.33 -14.30 0.91
N GLY A 227 7.97 -14.84 1.96
CA GLY A 227 7.76 -16.22 2.42
C GLY A 227 6.33 -16.50 2.89
N ASN A 228 5.58 -15.47 3.30
CA ASN A 228 4.17 -15.52 3.66
C ASN A 228 3.22 -15.04 2.55
N ASN A 229 3.71 -14.89 1.31
CA ASN A 229 2.97 -14.38 0.16
C ASN A 229 2.36 -12.99 0.36
N ILE A 230 2.99 -12.13 1.16
CA ILE A 230 2.59 -10.73 1.35
C ILE A 230 3.27 -9.87 0.27
N ILE A 231 2.48 -8.99 -0.32
CA ILE A 231 2.89 -8.03 -1.33
C ILE A 231 3.58 -6.84 -0.64
N VAL A 232 4.62 -6.27 -1.29
CA VAL A 232 5.30 -5.07 -0.78
C VAL A 232 5.23 -3.95 -1.82
N TYR A 233 5.12 -2.70 -1.36
CA TYR A 233 5.22 -1.49 -2.17
C TYR A 233 6.32 -0.60 -1.60
N GLU A 234 7.18 -0.08 -2.48
CA GLU A 234 8.32 0.74 -2.08
C GLU A 234 8.36 2.07 -2.82
N ASN A 235 9.12 3.02 -2.29
CA ASN A 235 9.21 4.37 -2.84
C ASN A 235 7.81 5.03 -3.02
N ILE A 236 6.93 4.90 -2.04
CA ILE A 236 5.58 5.48 -2.11
C ILE A 236 5.67 7.01 -2.01
N ALA A 237 5.02 7.69 -2.96
CA ALA A 237 4.91 9.15 -2.99
C ALA A 237 3.79 9.66 -2.06
N HIS A 238 3.90 10.90 -1.62
CA HIS A 238 2.80 11.73 -1.10
C HIS A 238 1.98 11.13 0.05
N LEU A 239 2.50 10.18 0.84
CA LEU A 239 1.79 9.57 1.97
C LEU A 239 1.23 10.58 2.99
N GLY A 240 1.81 11.78 3.06
CA GLY A 240 1.29 12.86 3.90
C GLY A 240 -0.11 13.36 3.52
N GLN A 241 -0.60 13.05 2.32
CA GLN A 241 -1.94 13.44 1.85
C GLN A 241 -3.02 12.41 2.20
N VAL A 242 -2.65 11.23 2.71
CA VAL A 242 -3.57 10.16 3.05
C VAL A 242 -3.85 10.16 4.56
N PRO A 243 -5.12 10.13 5.00
CA PRO A 243 -5.44 10.01 6.42
C PRO A 243 -5.05 8.64 6.96
N GLU A 244 -4.85 8.55 8.27
CA GLU A 244 -4.42 7.32 8.94
C GLU A 244 -5.42 6.17 8.80
N LYS A 245 -6.73 6.47 8.62
CA LYS A 245 -7.76 5.47 8.32
C LYS A 245 -8.89 6.03 7.45
N GLY A 246 -9.68 5.12 6.87
CA GLY A 246 -10.89 5.46 6.11
C GLY A 246 -10.63 5.64 4.61
N ALA A 247 -9.39 5.50 4.16
CA ALA A 247 -9.03 5.52 2.75
C ALA A 247 -9.10 4.10 2.13
N TYR A 248 -9.07 4.03 0.80
CA TYR A 248 -9.09 2.78 0.05
C TYR A 248 -8.02 2.81 -1.05
N ALA A 249 -7.14 1.82 -1.06
CA ALA A 249 -6.04 1.73 -2.01
C ALA A 249 -6.39 0.85 -3.22
N VAL A 250 -5.83 1.23 -4.36
CA VAL A 250 -5.82 0.49 -5.61
C VAL A 250 -4.39 0.47 -6.13
N ALA A 251 -3.76 -0.70 -6.14
CA ALA A 251 -2.44 -0.92 -6.69
C ALA A 251 -2.57 -1.47 -8.12
N ALA A 252 -1.94 -0.84 -9.09
CA ALA A 252 -1.97 -1.24 -10.50
C ALA A 252 -0.54 -1.48 -11.02
N PRO A 253 0.11 -2.60 -10.66
CA PRO A 253 1.42 -2.94 -11.17
C PRO A 253 1.35 -3.32 -12.65
N MET A 254 2.44 -3.10 -13.39
CA MET A 254 2.59 -3.62 -14.74
C MET A 254 2.59 -5.16 -14.68
N LYS A 255 1.63 -5.80 -15.36
CA LYS A 255 1.42 -7.26 -15.27
C LYS A 255 2.48 -8.05 -16.04
N ILE A 256 3.68 -8.14 -15.49
CA ILE A 256 4.82 -8.86 -16.08
C ILE A 256 4.70 -10.35 -15.76
N LYS A 257 4.69 -11.19 -16.80
CA LYS A 257 4.64 -12.64 -16.62
C LYS A 257 5.99 -13.16 -16.07
N GLY A 258 5.93 -13.81 -14.91
CA GLY A 258 7.11 -14.30 -14.21
C GLY A 258 7.90 -13.18 -13.50
N GLY A 259 7.38 -11.94 -13.49
CA GLY A 259 8.06 -10.81 -12.86
C GLY A 259 8.18 -10.97 -11.35
N SER A 260 9.34 -10.58 -10.81
CA SER A 260 9.60 -10.50 -9.37
C SER A 260 9.06 -9.21 -8.77
N GLY A 261 8.94 -8.18 -9.59
CA GLY A 261 8.40 -6.87 -9.28
C GLY A 261 7.88 -6.17 -10.53
N ALA A 262 7.39 -4.97 -10.37
CA ALA A 262 6.91 -4.16 -11.49
C ALA A 262 6.77 -2.67 -11.10
N PRO A 263 6.95 -1.75 -12.06
CA PRO A 263 6.48 -0.37 -11.91
C PRO A 263 5.01 -0.36 -11.48
N LEU A 264 4.70 0.48 -10.49
CA LEU A 264 3.39 0.52 -9.86
C LEU A 264 2.75 1.90 -10.03
N ARG A 265 1.47 1.95 -10.41
CA ARG A 265 0.62 3.11 -10.15
C ARG A 265 -0.21 2.82 -8.90
N LEU A 266 0.10 3.48 -7.80
CA LEU A 266 -0.62 3.34 -6.54
C LEU A 266 -1.57 4.53 -6.35
N LEU A 267 -2.85 4.24 -6.32
CA LEU A 267 -3.91 5.23 -6.14
C LEU A 267 -4.62 5.01 -4.82
N VAL A 268 -4.94 6.08 -4.12
CA VAL A 268 -5.73 5.99 -2.89
C VAL A 268 -6.93 6.92 -2.98
N TRP A 269 -8.11 6.36 -2.81
CA TRP A 269 -9.33 7.13 -2.65
C TRP A 269 -9.47 7.57 -1.19
N VAL A 270 -9.66 8.87 -0.99
CA VAL A 270 -9.81 9.50 0.33
C VAL A 270 -11.22 10.11 0.41
N PRO A 271 -12.07 9.70 1.37
CA PRO A 271 -13.40 10.28 1.52
C PRO A 271 -13.32 11.74 1.95
N VAL A 272 -14.21 12.59 1.44
CA VAL A 272 -14.42 13.93 1.98
C VAL A 272 -15.04 13.78 3.38
N LYS A 273 -14.48 14.51 4.34
CA LYS A 273 -14.98 14.55 5.74
C LYS A 273 -16.32 15.26 5.83
#